data_8fa002b687b40949c18b3891bbe8176e
#
_entry.id   8fa002b687b40949c18b3891bbe8176e
#
_cell.length_a   1.000
_cell.length_b   1.000
_cell.length_c   1.000
_cell.angle_alpha   90.00
_cell.angle_beta   90.00
_cell.angle_gamma   90.00
#
_symmetry.space_group_name_H-M   'P 1'
#
loop_
_entity.id
_entity.type
_entity.pdbx_description
1 polymer ?
#
loop_
_entity_poly.entity_id
_entity_poly.type
_entity_poly.pdbx_seq_one_letter_code
_entity_poly.pdbx_strand_id
1 'polypeptide(L)'
;MHIRDIFSERKPTFSFEFFPPKTPEGAETLFEAIRELEVYKPAFVSVTYGAGGTTRDLTHELVVRIKQTTSLDPVPHLTCVCHSEADIASILERYAEAGVSNILALGGDPPRNLANYEKAKDAFQHASDLVRFIRGFAESGAHKDGRGFGVGVAGFPEGHPSTPNRLLEMDYLKAKVDAGADYICTQLFFDNRDFFDFRDRCRLAGIHVPILAGIMPISSASGMKRMAELAGGARFPAKLLKAIARCGNDEDAVQRVGVHYATEQCADLLDHQVDGIHFYTLNKSKATREIYADLGLKDSHSFQSHPSPA
;
A
#
# COMPACT_ATOMS: atom_id res chain seq x y z
N MET A 1 8.25 -13.80 5.40
CA MET A 1 7.42 -14.82 4.69
C MET A 1 7.14 -14.32 3.27
N HIS A 2 7.12 -15.22 2.27
CA HIS A 2 6.76 -14.83 0.88
C HIS A 2 5.27 -14.49 0.79
N ILE A 3 4.91 -13.49 -0.03
CA ILE A 3 3.54 -12.95 -0.06
C ILE A 3 2.48 -14.01 -0.46
N ARG A 4 2.82 -14.96 -1.33
CA ARG A 4 1.92 -16.06 -1.71
C ARG A 4 1.55 -16.94 -0.52
N ASP A 5 2.50 -17.17 0.40
CA ASP A 5 2.26 -17.95 1.59
C ASP A 5 1.36 -17.16 2.55
N ILE A 6 1.60 -15.84 2.68
CA ILE A 6 0.75 -14.93 3.47
C ILE A 6 -0.71 -15.01 3.00
N PHE A 7 -0.96 -14.87 1.70
CA PHE A 7 -2.33 -14.91 1.16
C PHE A 7 -2.96 -16.32 1.17
N SER A 8 -2.17 -17.38 1.23
CA SER A 8 -2.71 -18.74 1.38
C SER A 8 -3.13 -19.05 2.82
N GLU A 9 -2.44 -18.48 3.81
CA GLU A 9 -2.68 -18.73 5.23
C GLU A 9 -3.70 -17.76 5.86
N ARG A 10 -3.86 -16.55 5.30
CA ARG A 10 -4.57 -15.44 5.94
C ARG A 10 -5.55 -14.79 4.99
N LYS A 11 -6.86 -14.94 5.26
CA LYS A 11 -7.94 -14.26 4.54
C LYS A 11 -9.04 -13.83 5.52
N PRO A 12 -9.39 -12.52 5.55
CA PRO A 12 -8.72 -11.41 4.88
C PRO A 12 -7.34 -11.11 5.50
N THR A 13 -6.44 -10.49 4.73
CA THR A 13 -5.16 -9.98 5.24
C THR A 13 -5.29 -8.54 5.71
N PHE A 14 -4.57 -8.18 6.78
CA PHE A 14 -4.45 -6.79 7.23
C PHE A 14 -2.99 -6.37 7.16
N SER A 15 -2.73 -5.17 6.66
CA SER A 15 -1.38 -4.63 6.50
C SER A 15 -1.35 -3.12 6.75
N PHE A 16 -0.19 -2.60 7.12
CA PHE A 16 0.00 -1.20 7.47
C PHE A 16 1.11 -0.57 6.62
N GLU A 17 0.94 0.71 6.26
CA GLU A 17 1.95 1.47 5.55
C GLU A 17 2.62 2.47 6.47
N PHE A 18 3.95 2.56 6.33
CA PHE A 18 4.80 3.55 6.97
C PHE A 18 5.65 4.27 5.91
N PHE A 19 6.16 5.44 6.27
CA PHE A 19 7.11 6.16 5.45
C PHE A 19 8.38 6.54 6.24
N PRO A 20 9.55 6.65 5.59
CA PRO A 20 10.79 6.99 6.25
C PRO A 20 10.70 8.36 6.90
N PRO A 21 11.03 8.48 8.20
CA PRO A 21 11.08 9.76 8.90
C PRO A 21 12.25 10.58 8.40
N LYS A 22 12.14 11.92 8.47
CA LYS A 22 13.19 12.83 8.03
C LYS A 22 14.07 13.30 9.18
N THR A 23 13.68 13.06 10.42
CA THR A 23 14.38 13.51 11.63
C THR A 23 14.53 12.36 12.62
N PRO A 24 15.52 12.40 13.53
CA PRO A 24 15.66 11.40 14.59
C PRO A 24 14.43 11.28 15.48
N GLU A 25 13.82 12.41 15.86
CA GLU A 25 12.60 12.44 16.68
C GLU A 25 11.42 11.79 15.96
N GLY A 26 11.32 12.03 14.64
CA GLY A 26 10.34 11.35 13.79
C GLY A 26 10.57 9.84 13.72
N ALA A 27 11.82 9.39 13.81
CA ALA A 27 12.16 7.96 13.85
C ALA A 27 11.72 7.33 15.17
N GLU A 28 11.89 8.00 16.30
CA GLU A 28 11.41 7.51 17.60
C GLU A 28 9.89 7.38 17.61
N THR A 29 9.18 8.43 17.19
CA THR A 29 7.71 8.44 17.08
C THR A 29 7.22 7.32 16.14
N LEU A 30 7.89 7.09 15.01
CA LEU A 30 7.54 6.00 14.10
C LEU A 30 7.68 4.64 14.80
N PHE A 31 8.80 4.38 15.50
CA PHE A 31 9.00 3.10 16.17
C PHE A 31 8.07 2.90 17.36
N GLU A 32 7.58 3.96 18.00
CA GLU A 32 6.46 3.88 18.95
C GLU A 32 5.19 3.42 18.26
N ALA A 33 4.81 4.05 17.14
CA ALA A 33 3.65 3.64 16.37
C ALA A 33 3.76 2.20 15.83
N ILE A 34 4.95 1.78 15.39
CA ILE A 34 5.21 0.39 14.97
C ILE A 34 4.98 -0.58 16.12
N ARG A 35 5.54 -0.33 17.32
CA ARG A 35 5.32 -1.18 18.49
C ARG A 35 3.85 -1.27 18.90
N GLU A 36 3.12 -0.16 18.84
CA GLU A 36 1.69 -0.13 19.13
C GLU A 36 0.84 -0.89 18.09
N LEU A 37 1.28 -0.97 16.84
CA LEU A 37 0.59 -1.66 15.76
C LEU A 37 1.03 -3.13 15.60
N GLU A 38 2.25 -3.48 16.02
CA GLU A 38 2.75 -4.85 15.96
C GLU A 38 1.89 -5.83 16.76
N VAL A 39 1.28 -5.38 17.87
CA VAL A 39 0.39 -6.22 18.69
C VAL A 39 -0.83 -6.71 17.92
N TYR A 40 -1.22 -6.02 16.86
CA TYR A 40 -2.32 -6.43 15.97
C TYR A 40 -1.91 -7.47 14.93
N LYS A 41 -0.64 -7.91 14.93
CA LYS A 41 -0.11 -8.98 14.08
C LYS A 41 -0.47 -8.82 12.60
N PRO A 42 -0.16 -7.68 11.98
CA PRO A 42 -0.43 -7.50 10.55
C PRO A 42 0.27 -8.60 9.73
N ALA A 43 -0.28 -8.90 8.57
CA ALA A 43 0.29 -9.89 7.67
C ALA A 43 1.65 -9.44 7.12
N PHE A 44 1.79 -8.14 6.89
CA PHE A 44 3.02 -7.46 6.52
C PHE A 44 2.90 -5.95 6.77
N VAL A 45 3.99 -5.23 6.64
CA VAL A 45 3.99 -3.76 6.63
C VAL A 45 4.71 -3.24 5.39
N SER A 46 4.18 -2.20 4.73
CA SER A 46 4.88 -1.58 3.61
C SER A 46 5.65 -0.33 4.04
N VAL A 47 6.72 -0.02 3.32
CA VAL A 47 7.54 1.16 3.56
C VAL A 47 7.67 1.95 2.27
N THR A 48 7.19 3.20 2.28
CA THR A 48 7.15 4.03 1.06
C THR A 48 8.53 4.44 0.57
N TYR A 49 8.57 4.79 -0.71
CA TYR A 49 9.77 5.28 -1.41
C TYR A 49 9.50 6.71 -1.90
N GLY A 50 10.38 7.65 -1.59
CA GLY A 50 10.18 9.05 -1.97
C GLY A 50 10.24 9.28 -3.47
N ALA A 51 9.48 10.25 -3.96
CA ALA A 51 9.46 10.63 -5.37
C ALA A 51 10.88 10.85 -5.92
N GLY A 52 11.17 10.27 -7.08
CA GLY A 52 12.49 10.33 -7.70
C GLY A 52 13.62 9.67 -6.90
N GLY A 53 13.32 8.72 -6.03
CA GLY A 53 14.34 8.01 -5.24
C GLY A 53 14.95 8.82 -4.09
N THR A 54 14.36 9.95 -3.72
CA THR A 54 14.92 10.89 -2.72
C THR A 54 15.08 10.32 -1.32
N THR A 55 14.42 9.20 -1.01
CA THR A 55 14.52 8.51 0.30
C THR A 55 15.13 7.11 0.19
N ARG A 56 15.88 6.81 -0.87
CA ARG A 56 16.43 5.47 -1.14
C ARG A 56 17.11 4.84 0.07
N ASP A 57 18.08 5.54 0.63
CA ASP A 57 18.85 5.02 1.77
C ASP A 57 18.02 4.99 3.05
N LEU A 58 17.22 6.03 3.32
CA LEU A 58 16.32 6.08 4.47
C LEU A 58 15.27 4.95 4.43
N THR A 59 14.72 4.64 3.23
CA THR A 59 13.80 3.53 3.06
C THR A 59 14.50 2.21 3.35
N HIS A 60 15.70 2.01 2.80
CA HIS A 60 16.47 0.79 3.04
C HIS A 60 16.79 0.60 4.53
N GLU A 61 17.32 1.63 5.19
CA GLU A 61 17.64 1.59 6.62
C GLU A 61 16.40 1.26 7.47
N LEU A 62 15.25 1.89 7.17
CA LEU A 62 14.01 1.62 7.89
C LEU A 62 13.53 0.18 7.68
N VAL A 63 13.55 -0.31 6.45
CA VAL A 63 13.16 -1.70 6.10
C VAL A 63 14.03 -2.70 6.85
N VAL A 64 15.35 -2.54 6.81
CA VAL A 64 16.29 -3.42 7.50
C VAL A 64 16.08 -3.35 9.01
N ARG A 65 15.92 -2.16 9.58
CA ARG A 65 15.66 -1.99 11.01
C ARG A 65 14.36 -2.67 11.44
N ILE A 66 13.25 -2.49 10.71
CA ILE A 66 11.99 -3.19 10.98
C ILE A 66 12.22 -4.70 10.97
N LYS A 67 12.89 -5.22 9.93
CA LYS A 67 13.15 -6.65 9.79
C LYS A 67 14.00 -7.24 10.93
N GLN A 68 14.94 -6.46 11.46
CA GLN A 68 15.86 -6.91 12.51
C GLN A 68 15.30 -6.75 13.93
N THR A 69 14.41 -5.76 14.17
CA THR A 69 14.01 -5.36 15.53
C THR A 69 12.55 -5.66 15.85
N THR A 70 11.78 -6.18 14.91
CA THR A 70 10.37 -6.52 15.08
C THR A 70 10.05 -7.90 14.49
N SER A 71 8.85 -8.42 14.76
CA SER A 71 8.34 -9.66 14.15
C SER A 71 7.69 -9.41 12.76
N LEU A 72 7.69 -8.18 12.29
CA LEU A 72 6.98 -7.76 11.07
C LEU A 72 7.76 -8.15 9.81
N ASP A 73 7.03 -8.46 8.74
CA ASP A 73 7.59 -8.65 7.40
C ASP A 73 7.48 -7.33 6.60
N PRO A 74 8.59 -6.59 6.38
CA PRO A 74 8.55 -5.35 5.62
C PRO A 74 8.50 -5.61 4.12
N VAL A 75 7.70 -4.82 3.41
CA VAL A 75 7.55 -4.76 1.95
C VAL A 75 7.97 -3.37 1.49
N PRO A 76 9.23 -3.15 1.09
CA PRO A 76 9.65 -1.87 0.55
C PRO A 76 8.95 -1.57 -0.77
N HIS A 77 8.58 -0.29 -0.96
CA HIS A 77 8.25 0.22 -2.27
C HIS A 77 9.53 0.35 -3.10
N LEU A 78 9.43 0.08 -4.39
CA LEU A 78 10.51 0.27 -5.37
C LEU A 78 9.92 0.89 -6.64
N THR A 79 10.55 1.94 -7.15
CA THR A 79 10.00 2.71 -8.28
C THR A 79 10.90 2.62 -9.52
N CYS A 80 10.30 2.81 -10.70
CA CYS A 80 11.03 2.88 -11.97
C CYS A 80 11.89 4.14 -12.10
N VAL A 81 11.44 5.24 -11.47
CA VAL A 81 11.94 6.59 -11.71
C VAL A 81 13.37 6.77 -11.20
N CYS A 82 14.22 7.36 -12.04
CA CYS A 82 15.62 7.70 -11.74
C CYS A 82 16.50 6.50 -11.38
N HIS A 83 16.22 5.31 -11.89
CA HIS A 83 17.04 4.13 -11.67
C HIS A 83 17.49 3.51 -12.99
N SER A 84 18.76 3.09 -13.04
CA SER A 84 19.27 2.15 -14.03
C SER A 84 18.95 0.71 -13.62
N GLU A 85 19.09 -0.24 -14.53
CA GLU A 85 18.99 -1.69 -14.22
C GLU A 85 20.01 -2.10 -13.15
N ALA A 86 21.24 -1.56 -13.21
CA ALA A 86 22.27 -1.82 -12.23
C ALA A 86 21.90 -1.30 -10.82
N ASP A 87 21.26 -0.11 -10.75
CA ASP A 87 20.74 0.40 -9.47
C ASP A 87 19.70 -0.53 -8.88
N ILE A 88 18.72 -0.97 -9.67
CA ILE A 88 17.67 -1.89 -9.22
C ILE A 88 18.27 -3.22 -8.80
N ALA A 89 19.19 -3.81 -9.58
CA ALA A 89 19.87 -5.04 -9.21
C ALA A 89 20.55 -4.93 -7.84
N SER A 90 21.33 -3.86 -7.63
CA SER A 90 22.03 -3.62 -6.36
C SER A 90 21.05 -3.45 -5.19
N ILE A 91 19.91 -2.78 -5.40
CA ILE A 91 18.86 -2.64 -4.36
C ILE A 91 18.26 -4.01 -4.01
N LEU A 92 17.96 -4.83 -5.02
CA LEU A 92 17.39 -6.16 -4.81
C LEU A 92 18.36 -7.09 -4.08
N GLU A 93 19.68 -7.05 -4.42
CA GLU A 93 20.73 -7.79 -3.71
C GLU A 93 20.74 -7.43 -2.23
N ARG A 94 20.80 -6.14 -1.91
CA ARG A 94 20.78 -5.63 -0.52
C ARG A 94 19.54 -6.06 0.26
N TYR A 95 18.36 -6.08 -0.38
CA TYR A 95 17.12 -6.58 0.23
C TYR A 95 17.13 -8.09 0.42
N ALA A 96 17.64 -8.85 -0.54
CA ALA A 96 17.79 -10.31 -0.42
C ALA A 96 18.73 -10.68 0.72
N GLU A 97 19.88 -10.00 0.85
CA GLU A 97 20.84 -10.16 1.95
C GLU A 97 20.21 -9.87 3.31
N ALA A 98 19.38 -8.79 3.38
CA ALA A 98 18.66 -8.42 4.60
C ALA A 98 17.49 -9.37 4.93
N GLY A 99 17.18 -10.35 4.09
CA GLY A 99 16.10 -11.31 4.28
C GLY A 99 14.70 -10.73 4.04
N VAL A 100 14.60 -9.68 3.24
CA VAL A 100 13.33 -9.15 2.74
C VAL A 100 12.77 -10.11 1.71
N SER A 101 11.47 -10.44 1.82
CA SER A 101 10.85 -11.46 0.95
C SER A 101 9.94 -10.88 -0.13
N ASN A 102 9.55 -9.61 -0.01
CA ASN A 102 8.51 -9.02 -0.88
C ASN A 102 8.84 -7.57 -1.24
N ILE A 103 8.39 -7.14 -2.42
CA ILE A 103 8.58 -5.79 -2.97
C ILE A 103 7.24 -5.25 -3.47
N LEU A 104 6.94 -3.97 -3.28
CA LEU A 104 5.85 -3.28 -3.97
C LEU A 104 6.43 -2.47 -5.14
N ALA A 105 6.23 -2.98 -6.37
CA ALA A 105 6.77 -2.40 -7.60
C ALA A 105 5.84 -1.31 -8.16
N LEU A 106 6.34 -0.08 -8.27
CA LEU A 106 5.58 1.10 -8.65
C LEU A 106 6.21 1.81 -9.86
N GLY A 107 5.40 2.54 -10.63
CA GLY A 107 5.90 3.43 -11.67
C GLY A 107 6.73 4.57 -11.09
N GLY A 108 6.29 5.11 -9.98
CA GLY A 108 6.89 6.26 -9.31
C GLY A 108 6.46 7.60 -9.92
N ASP A 109 6.50 8.64 -9.09
CA ASP A 109 6.20 10.01 -9.51
C ASP A 109 7.47 10.71 -9.99
N PRO A 110 7.37 11.60 -10.99
CA PRO A 110 8.49 12.43 -11.42
C PRO A 110 9.11 13.19 -10.24
N PRO A 111 10.45 13.29 -10.17
CA PRO A 111 11.11 14.03 -9.11
C PRO A 111 10.80 15.52 -9.20
N ARG A 112 10.29 16.10 -8.11
CA ARG A 112 9.89 17.52 -8.07
C ARG A 112 11.08 18.50 -8.12
N ASN A 113 12.27 18.04 -7.83
CA ASN A 113 13.51 18.82 -7.73
C ASN A 113 14.43 18.71 -8.95
N LEU A 114 14.05 17.96 -9.96
CA LEU A 114 14.81 17.83 -11.23
C LEU A 114 14.07 18.50 -12.37
N ALA A 115 14.42 19.77 -12.64
CA ALA A 115 13.76 20.58 -13.69
C ALA A 115 13.86 19.97 -15.09
N ASN A 116 14.84 19.13 -15.36
CA ASN A 116 15.11 18.52 -16.68
C ASN A 116 14.90 17.00 -16.65
N TYR A 117 14.03 16.48 -15.78
CA TYR A 117 13.72 15.07 -15.78
C TYR A 117 12.95 14.66 -17.03
N GLU A 118 13.47 13.65 -17.70
CA GLU A 118 12.86 13.06 -18.88
C GLU A 118 12.61 11.56 -18.61
N LYS A 119 11.37 11.18 -18.40
CA LYS A 119 10.98 9.78 -18.14
C LYS A 119 11.48 8.82 -19.23
N ALA A 120 11.58 9.28 -20.48
CA ALA A 120 12.07 8.46 -21.59
C ALA A 120 13.52 7.96 -21.41
N LYS A 121 14.29 8.55 -20.48
CA LYS A 121 15.66 8.14 -20.16
C LYS A 121 15.74 7.11 -19.03
N ASP A 122 14.64 6.83 -18.33
CA ASP A 122 14.61 5.79 -17.30
C ASP A 122 14.73 4.41 -17.94
N ALA A 123 15.39 3.47 -17.26
CA ALA A 123 15.51 2.09 -17.72
C ALA A 123 14.15 1.35 -17.77
N PHE A 124 13.24 1.74 -16.88
CA PHE A 124 11.92 1.15 -16.77
C PHE A 124 10.84 2.19 -17.08
N GLN A 125 10.11 2.01 -18.16
CA GLN A 125 9.06 2.94 -18.59
C GLN A 125 7.74 2.72 -17.83
N HIS A 126 7.47 1.48 -17.44
CA HIS A 126 6.26 1.05 -16.74
C HIS A 126 6.59 0.13 -15.57
N ALA A 127 5.71 0.12 -14.57
CA ALA A 127 5.84 -0.80 -13.43
C ALA A 127 5.87 -2.28 -13.88
N SER A 128 5.24 -2.63 -15.02
CA SER A 128 5.33 -3.97 -15.60
C SER A 128 6.76 -4.36 -15.99
N ASP A 129 7.58 -3.40 -16.43
CA ASP A 129 8.98 -3.65 -16.79
C ASP A 129 9.79 -3.95 -15.52
N LEU A 130 9.55 -3.17 -14.45
CA LEU A 130 10.15 -3.40 -13.15
C LEU A 130 9.74 -4.76 -12.56
N VAL A 131 8.44 -5.12 -12.65
CA VAL A 131 7.97 -6.45 -12.21
C VAL A 131 8.71 -7.57 -12.95
N ARG A 132 8.84 -7.46 -14.28
CA ARG A 132 9.55 -8.45 -15.09
C ARG A 132 11.02 -8.55 -14.69
N PHE A 133 11.67 -7.43 -14.44
CA PHE A 133 13.06 -7.40 -13.99
C PHE A 133 13.22 -8.06 -12.61
N ILE A 134 12.34 -7.76 -11.62
CA ILE A 134 12.36 -8.40 -10.30
C ILE A 134 12.14 -9.92 -10.42
N ARG A 135 11.28 -10.37 -11.33
CA ARG A 135 11.10 -11.81 -11.59
C ARG A 135 12.35 -12.46 -12.18
N GLY A 136 12.99 -11.82 -13.15
CA GLY A 136 14.27 -12.31 -13.71
C GLY A 136 15.40 -12.36 -12.68
N PHE A 137 15.38 -11.49 -11.69
CA PHE A 137 16.35 -11.50 -10.59
C PHE A 137 16.35 -12.81 -9.79
N ALA A 138 15.22 -13.54 -9.72
CA ALA A 138 15.17 -14.86 -9.07
C ALA A 138 16.14 -15.86 -9.69
N GLU A 139 16.41 -15.77 -11.01
CA GLU A 139 17.31 -16.64 -11.74
C GLU A 139 18.79 -16.44 -11.34
N SER A 140 19.14 -15.29 -10.75
CA SER A 140 20.49 -15.05 -10.23
C SER A 140 20.87 -15.91 -9.03
N GLY A 141 19.87 -16.53 -8.35
CA GLY A 141 20.08 -17.30 -7.14
C GLY A 141 20.45 -16.48 -5.91
N ALA A 142 20.43 -15.13 -6.00
CA ALA A 142 20.78 -14.25 -4.89
C ALA A 142 19.69 -14.22 -3.80
N HIS A 143 18.44 -14.56 -4.12
CA HIS A 143 17.36 -14.63 -3.14
C HIS A 143 17.26 -16.02 -2.52
N LYS A 144 17.11 -16.09 -1.16
CA LYS A 144 17.04 -17.37 -0.42
C LYS A 144 15.83 -18.24 -0.77
N ASP A 145 14.69 -17.61 -1.11
CA ASP A 145 13.53 -18.33 -1.64
C ASP A 145 13.71 -18.52 -3.15
N GLY A 146 13.66 -19.77 -3.61
CA GLY A 146 13.81 -20.08 -5.05
C GLY A 146 12.75 -19.45 -5.98
N ARG A 147 11.64 -18.93 -5.40
CA ARG A 147 10.61 -18.16 -6.12
C ARG A 147 11.03 -16.70 -6.32
N GLY A 148 12.11 -16.24 -5.69
CA GLY A 148 12.53 -14.86 -5.64
C GLY A 148 11.65 -14.01 -4.72
N PHE A 149 11.56 -12.69 -5.00
CA PHE A 149 10.69 -11.80 -4.25
C PHE A 149 9.22 -12.02 -4.61
N GLY A 150 8.33 -11.93 -3.61
CA GLY A 150 6.92 -11.67 -3.84
C GLY A 150 6.71 -10.22 -4.32
N VAL A 151 5.86 -10.01 -5.32
CA VAL A 151 5.73 -8.70 -5.97
C VAL A 151 4.30 -8.20 -5.92
N GLY A 152 4.11 -7.04 -5.26
CA GLY A 152 2.88 -6.26 -5.31
C GLY A 152 2.94 -5.15 -6.34
N VAL A 153 1.79 -4.69 -6.79
CA VAL A 153 1.64 -3.52 -7.68
C VAL A 153 0.47 -2.65 -7.25
N ALA A 154 0.49 -1.37 -7.66
CA ALA A 154 -0.62 -0.47 -7.36
C ALA A 154 -1.80 -0.67 -8.32
N GLY A 155 -3.03 -0.56 -7.77
CA GLY A 155 -4.29 -0.42 -8.50
C GLY A 155 -4.99 0.89 -8.14
N PHE A 156 -5.91 1.37 -8.98
CA PHE A 156 -6.57 2.67 -8.81
C PHE A 156 -8.09 2.51 -8.95
N PRO A 157 -8.84 2.32 -7.85
CA PRO A 157 -10.29 2.15 -7.90
C PRO A 157 -11.00 3.30 -8.60
N GLU A 158 -10.56 4.54 -8.33
CA GLU A 158 -11.13 5.74 -8.94
C GLU A 158 -10.49 6.11 -10.30
N GLY A 159 -9.48 5.35 -10.74
CA GLY A 159 -8.70 5.58 -11.96
C GLY A 159 -7.40 6.33 -11.72
N HIS A 160 -6.43 6.06 -12.57
CA HIS A 160 -5.13 6.72 -12.49
C HIS A 160 -5.22 8.12 -13.09
N PRO A 161 -4.79 9.18 -12.37
CA PRO A 161 -4.97 10.58 -12.82
C PRO A 161 -4.32 10.89 -14.16
N SER A 162 -3.19 10.26 -14.48
CA SER A 162 -2.51 10.43 -15.78
C SER A 162 -3.01 9.50 -16.89
N THR A 163 -3.97 8.62 -16.61
CA THR A 163 -4.55 7.69 -17.59
C THR A 163 -6.08 7.75 -17.53
N PRO A 164 -6.71 8.81 -18.10
CA PRO A 164 -8.15 9.00 -18.02
C PRO A 164 -8.98 7.89 -18.70
N ASN A 165 -8.37 7.19 -19.67
CA ASN A 165 -9.02 6.07 -20.34
C ASN A 165 -8.99 4.83 -19.44
N ARG A 166 -10.15 4.46 -18.89
CA ARG A 166 -10.32 3.33 -17.97
C ARG A 166 -10.00 1.96 -18.58
N LEU A 167 -10.16 1.79 -19.87
CA LEU A 167 -9.79 0.54 -20.57
C LEU A 167 -8.28 0.42 -20.66
N LEU A 168 -7.60 1.49 -21.09
CA LEU A 168 -6.15 1.52 -21.17
C LEU A 168 -5.49 1.35 -19.78
N GLU A 169 -6.09 1.93 -18.74
CA GLU A 169 -5.63 1.71 -17.36
C GLU A 169 -5.72 0.24 -16.95
N MET A 170 -6.81 -0.45 -17.32
CA MET A 170 -6.98 -1.86 -17.05
C MET A 170 -5.96 -2.71 -17.83
N ASP A 171 -5.65 -2.34 -19.08
CA ASP A 171 -4.59 -2.99 -19.87
C ASP A 171 -3.23 -2.85 -19.19
N TYR A 172 -2.91 -1.67 -18.66
CA TYR A 172 -1.68 -1.46 -17.90
C TYR A 172 -1.64 -2.28 -16.60
N LEU A 173 -2.77 -2.40 -15.90
CA LEU A 173 -2.85 -3.23 -14.70
C LEU A 173 -2.68 -4.71 -15.05
N LYS A 174 -3.36 -5.16 -16.11
CA LYS A 174 -3.22 -6.52 -16.63
C LYS A 174 -1.77 -6.84 -17.03
N ALA A 175 -1.10 -5.92 -17.69
CA ALA A 175 0.32 -6.08 -18.06
C ALA A 175 1.24 -6.25 -16.83
N LYS A 176 0.95 -5.58 -15.71
CA LYS A 176 1.70 -5.77 -14.45
C LYS A 176 1.48 -7.17 -13.86
N VAL A 177 0.24 -7.65 -13.89
CA VAL A 177 -0.10 -9.01 -13.41
C VAL A 177 0.49 -10.08 -14.31
N ASP A 178 0.41 -9.92 -15.63
CA ASP A 178 0.99 -10.84 -16.62
C ASP A 178 2.54 -10.86 -16.57
N ALA A 179 3.16 -9.76 -16.17
CA ALA A 179 4.59 -9.71 -15.89
C ALA A 179 4.99 -10.48 -14.62
N GLY A 180 4.01 -10.90 -13.80
CA GLY A 180 4.22 -11.75 -12.63
C GLY A 180 3.91 -11.12 -11.29
N ALA A 181 3.12 -10.03 -11.20
CA ALA A 181 2.69 -9.51 -9.91
C ALA A 181 1.82 -10.54 -9.16
N ASP A 182 2.03 -10.66 -7.84
CA ASP A 182 1.34 -11.61 -6.97
C ASP A 182 0.08 -11.02 -6.33
N TYR A 183 0.00 -9.69 -6.17
CA TYR A 183 -1.13 -9.00 -5.59
C TYR A 183 -1.20 -7.54 -6.04
N ILE A 184 -2.36 -6.95 -5.81
CA ILE A 184 -2.64 -5.53 -6.06
C ILE A 184 -2.92 -4.86 -4.72
N CYS A 185 -2.24 -3.74 -4.42
CA CYS A 185 -2.59 -2.82 -3.35
C CYS A 185 -3.24 -1.58 -3.97
N THR A 186 -4.48 -1.23 -3.58
CA THR A 186 -5.14 -0.10 -4.21
C THR A 186 -4.72 1.22 -3.62
N GLN A 187 -4.76 2.29 -4.43
CA GLN A 187 -4.77 3.66 -3.92
C GLN A 187 -5.98 3.84 -2.99
N LEU A 188 -5.87 4.77 -2.04
CA LEU A 188 -6.97 5.12 -1.15
C LEU A 188 -8.21 5.57 -1.92
N PHE A 189 -9.37 5.28 -1.37
CA PHE A 189 -10.69 5.68 -1.86
C PHE A 189 -11.63 5.87 -0.66
N PHE A 190 -12.73 6.59 -0.87
CA PHE A 190 -13.72 6.87 0.18
C PHE A 190 -15.12 6.33 -0.13
N ASP A 191 -15.35 5.75 -1.30
CA ASP A 191 -16.59 5.08 -1.67
C ASP A 191 -16.29 3.62 -2.05
N ASN A 192 -16.82 2.67 -1.26
CA ASN A 192 -16.57 1.25 -1.50
C ASN A 192 -17.12 0.77 -2.85
N ARG A 193 -18.10 1.47 -3.43
CA ARG A 193 -18.61 1.17 -4.77
C ARG A 193 -17.53 1.30 -5.85
N ASP A 194 -16.60 2.26 -5.69
CA ASP A 194 -15.46 2.41 -6.60
C ASP A 194 -14.53 1.19 -6.53
N PHE A 195 -14.32 0.65 -5.31
CA PHE A 195 -13.53 -0.55 -5.12
C PHE A 195 -14.23 -1.80 -5.68
N PHE A 196 -15.52 -1.97 -5.43
CA PHE A 196 -16.26 -3.13 -5.93
C PHE A 196 -16.32 -3.15 -7.46
N ASP A 197 -16.61 -2.00 -8.10
CA ASP A 197 -16.55 -1.85 -9.56
C ASP A 197 -15.14 -2.15 -10.10
N PHE A 198 -14.09 -1.64 -9.43
CA PHE A 198 -12.72 -1.93 -9.81
C PHE A 198 -12.40 -3.44 -9.73
N ARG A 199 -12.78 -4.10 -8.64
CA ARG A 199 -12.61 -5.54 -8.45
C ARG A 199 -13.32 -6.34 -9.54
N ASP A 200 -14.54 -5.97 -9.87
CA ASP A 200 -15.33 -6.67 -10.90
C ASP A 200 -14.72 -6.46 -12.30
N ARG A 201 -14.24 -5.25 -12.61
CA ARG A 201 -13.49 -4.99 -13.86
C ARG A 201 -12.19 -5.79 -13.92
N CYS A 202 -11.46 -5.93 -12.81
CA CYS A 202 -10.28 -6.80 -12.73
C CYS A 202 -10.62 -8.24 -13.08
N ARG A 203 -11.70 -8.80 -12.51
CA ARG A 203 -12.16 -10.16 -12.82
C ARG A 203 -12.54 -10.34 -14.29
N LEU A 204 -13.25 -9.39 -14.88
CA LEU A 204 -13.61 -9.39 -16.29
C LEU A 204 -12.38 -9.31 -17.21
N ALA A 205 -11.32 -8.61 -16.79
CA ALA A 205 -10.05 -8.54 -17.49
C ALA A 205 -9.15 -9.78 -17.28
N GLY A 206 -9.62 -10.80 -16.54
CA GLY A 206 -8.84 -12.01 -16.24
C GLY A 206 -7.74 -11.78 -15.21
N ILE A 207 -7.91 -10.80 -14.30
CA ILE A 207 -7.03 -10.56 -13.17
C ILE A 207 -7.62 -11.26 -11.95
N HIS A 208 -6.89 -12.24 -11.41
CA HIS A 208 -7.35 -13.10 -10.31
C HIS A 208 -6.43 -13.09 -9.09
N VAL A 209 -5.40 -12.24 -9.08
CA VAL A 209 -4.53 -12.06 -7.92
C VAL A 209 -5.28 -11.33 -6.80
N PRO A 210 -4.91 -11.53 -5.52
CA PRO A 210 -5.53 -10.81 -4.40
C PRO A 210 -5.48 -9.30 -4.56
N ILE A 211 -6.56 -8.62 -4.15
CA ILE A 211 -6.68 -7.15 -4.20
C ILE A 211 -6.91 -6.63 -2.78
N LEU A 212 -5.95 -5.86 -2.29
CA LEU A 212 -6.04 -5.21 -0.98
C LEU A 212 -6.68 -3.83 -1.11
N ALA A 213 -7.69 -3.57 -0.29
CA ALA A 213 -8.37 -2.28 -0.22
C ALA A 213 -7.54 -1.28 0.59
N GLY A 214 -7.10 -0.20 -0.04
CA GLY A 214 -6.33 0.86 0.60
C GLY A 214 -7.23 1.82 1.38
N ILE A 215 -7.13 1.84 2.71
CA ILE A 215 -7.96 2.66 3.60
C ILE A 215 -7.10 3.69 4.33
N MET A 216 -7.54 4.94 4.29
CA MET A 216 -6.89 6.04 4.98
C MET A 216 -7.90 6.81 5.83
N PRO A 217 -7.85 6.68 7.17
CA PRO A 217 -8.73 7.43 8.05
C PRO A 217 -8.46 8.95 7.97
N ILE A 218 -9.50 9.77 7.89
CA ILE A 218 -9.35 11.22 7.96
C ILE A 218 -9.07 11.61 9.41
N SER A 219 -7.92 12.25 9.65
CA SER A 219 -7.51 12.68 10.99
C SER A 219 -7.61 14.19 11.21
N SER A 220 -7.76 14.98 10.15
CA SER A 220 -7.95 16.44 10.22
C SER A 220 -8.59 16.97 8.93
N ALA A 221 -9.25 18.12 8.98
CA ALA A 221 -9.84 18.76 7.81
C ALA A 221 -8.77 19.23 6.82
N SER A 222 -7.64 19.74 7.31
CA SER A 222 -6.50 20.14 6.47
C SER A 222 -5.82 18.91 5.83
N GLY A 223 -5.72 17.80 6.57
CA GLY A 223 -5.19 16.53 6.08
C GLY A 223 -6.02 15.95 4.95
N MET A 224 -7.33 16.09 4.97
CA MET A 224 -8.23 15.61 3.91
C MET A 224 -7.89 16.22 2.54
N LYS A 225 -7.64 17.54 2.47
CA LYS A 225 -7.21 18.19 1.21
C LYS A 225 -5.87 17.62 0.72
N ARG A 226 -4.93 17.45 1.63
CA ARG A 226 -3.62 16.88 1.28
C ARG A 226 -3.71 15.41 0.85
N MET A 227 -4.62 14.63 1.43
CA MET A 227 -4.87 13.24 0.98
C MET A 227 -5.34 13.21 -0.47
N ALA A 228 -6.28 14.10 -0.85
CA ALA A 228 -6.75 14.21 -2.22
C ALA A 228 -5.60 14.56 -3.20
N GLU A 229 -4.73 15.49 -2.81
CA GLU A 229 -3.55 15.87 -3.60
C GLU A 229 -2.57 14.70 -3.76
N LEU A 230 -2.29 13.97 -2.69
CA LEU A 230 -1.38 12.82 -2.70
C LEU A 230 -1.94 11.62 -3.50
N ALA A 231 -3.24 11.42 -3.46
CA ALA A 231 -3.91 10.36 -4.23
C ALA A 231 -4.14 10.72 -5.71
N GLY A 232 -3.74 11.93 -6.14
CA GLY A 232 -3.97 12.39 -7.50
C GLY A 232 -5.41 12.79 -7.79
N GLY A 233 -6.22 13.09 -6.73
CA GLY A 233 -7.58 13.56 -6.86
C GLY A 233 -8.66 12.61 -6.33
N ALA A 234 -8.48 12.04 -5.14
CA ALA A 234 -9.49 11.19 -4.51
C ALA A 234 -10.84 11.91 -4.34
N ARG A 235 -11.93 11.20 -4.60
CA ARG A 235 -13.30 11.70 -4.49
C ARG A 235 -13.83 11.51 -3.07
N PHE A 236 -14.40 12.56 -2.51
CA PHE A 236 -15.05 12.48 -1.21
C PHE A 236 -16.56 12.41 -1.36
N PRO A 237 -17.23 11.37 -0.84
CA PRO A 237 -18.70 11.30 -0.86
C PRO A 237 -19.33 12.48 -0.12
N ALA A 238 -20.48 12.98 -0.62
CA ALA A 238 -21.18 14.12 -0.01
C ALA A 238 -21.56 13.86 1.46
N LYS A 239 -21.87 12.61 1.85
CA LYS A 239 -22.14 12.21 3.25
C LYS A 239 -20.94 12.56 4.13
N LEU A 240 -19.72 12.19 3.70
CA LEU A 240 -18.49 12.43 4.42
C LEU A 240 -18.18 13.94 4.51
N LEU A 241 -18.25 14.66 3.39
CA LEU A 241 -18.03 16.12 3.38
C LEU A 241 -18.97 16.86 4.34
N LYS A 242 -20.26 16.50 4.35
CA LYS A 242 -21.26 17.09 5.27
C LYS A 242 -20.95 16.75 6.72
N ALA A 243 -20.50 15.53 7.03
CA ALA A 243 -20.14 15.13 8.38
C ALA A 243 -18.92 15.90 8.89
N ILE A 244 -17.87 16.02 8.08
CA ILE A 244 -16.68 16.82 8.41
C ILE A 244 -17.03 18.31 8.57
N ALA A 245 -17.85 18.88 7.68
CA ALA A 245 -18.26 20.29 7.77
C ALA A 245 -19.00 20.63 9.07
N ARG A 246 -19.77 19.69 9.65
CA ARG A 246 -20.45 19.87 10.95
C ARG A 246 -19.50 19.97 12.13
N CYS A 247 -18.28 19.43 12.00
CA CYS A 247 -17.27 19.48 13.07
C CYS A 247 -16.67 20.90 13.21
N GLY A 248 -16.85 21.79 12.22
CA GLY A 248 -16.25 23.12 12.23
C GLY A 248 -14.74 23.05 12.37
N ASN A 249 -14.19 23.73 13.40
CA ASN A 249 -12.75 23.76 13.70
C ASN A 249 -12.34 22.76 14.80
N ASP A 250 -13.25 21.87 15.24
CA ASP A 250 -12.94 20.84 16.24
C ASP A 250 -12.23 19.65 15.55
N GLU A 251 -10.90 19.63 15.61
CA GLU A 251 -10.08 18.56 15.01
C GLU A 251 -10.32 17.19 15.67
N ASP A 252 -10.63 17.15 16.96
CA ASP A 252 -10.99 15.89 17.64
C ASP A 252 -12.32 15.33 17.12
N ALA A 253 -13.30 16.20 16.86
CA ALA A 253 -14.55 15.80 16.21
C ALA A 253 -14.29 15.31 14.79
N VAL A 254 -13.44 15.98 14.01
CA VAL A 254 -13.03 15.53 12.66
C VAL A 254 -12.40 14.15 12.73
N GLN A 255 -11.47 13.90 13.66
CA GLN A 255 -10.84 12.60 13.84
C GLN A 255 -11.87 11.51 14.18
N ARG A 256 -12.77 11.76 15.14
CA ARG A 256 -13.84 10.78 15.48
C ARG A 256 -14.71 10.45 14.27
N VAL A 257 -15.13 11.45 13.50
CA VAL A 257 -15.91 11.24 12.25
C VAL A 257 -15.12 10.46 11.23
N GLY A 258 -13.83 10.77 11.05
CA GLY A 258 -12.96 10.08 10.10
C GLY A 258 -12.72 8.61 10.46
N VAL A 259 -12.50 8.30 11.74
CA VAL A 259 -12.37 6.93 12.25
C VAL A 259 -13.67 6.16 12.06
N HIS A 260 -14.80 6.73 12.48
CA HIS A 260 -16.11 6.10 12.32
C HIS A 260 -16.41 5.78 10.84
N TYR A 261 -16.15 6.73 9.95
CA TYR A 261 -16.34 6.52 8.51
C TYR A 261 -15.46 5.39 7.96
N ALA A 262 -14.18 5.37 8.34
CA ALA A 262 -13.26 4.32 7.93
C ALA A 262 -13.63 2.96 8.53
N THR A 263 -14.18 2.92 9.75
CA THR A 263 -14.72 1.69 10.36
C THR A 263 -15.90 1.14 9.57
N GLU A 264 -16.87 2.00 9.18
CA GLU A 264 -18.00 1.61 8.32
C GLU A 264 -17.50 1.07 6.96
N GLN A 265 -16.49 1.72 6.34
CA GLN A 265 -15.88 1.24 5.10
C GLN A 265 -15.24 -0.15 5.28
N CYS A 266 -14.48 -0.34 6.35
CA CYS A 266 -13.82 -1.62 6.63
C CYS A 266 -14.86 -2.73 6.88
N ALA A 267 -15.90 -2.48 7.66
CA ALA A 267 -16.97 -3.45 7.93
C ALA A 267 -17.65 -3.90 6.62
N ASP A 268 -18.06 -2.96 5.79
CA ASP A 268 -18.69 -3.24 4.49
C ASP A 268 -17.76 -4.01 3.53
N LEU A 269 -16.46 -3.67 3.49
CA LEU A 269 -15.47 -4.42 2.71
C LEU A 269 -15.31 -5.86 3.20
N LEU A 270 -15.27 -6.07 4.51
CA LEU A 270 -15.15 -7.38 5.13
C LEU A 270 -16.39 -8.24 4.88
N ASP A 271 -17.60 -7.65 4.98
CA ASP A 271 -18.86 -8.30 4.65
C ASP A 271 -18.92 -8.73 3.18
N HIS A 272 -18.28 -7.98 2.28
CA HIS A 272 -18.13 -8.33 0.86
C HIS A 272 -16.89 -9.18 0.55
N GLN A 273 -16.31 -9.82 1.57
CA GLN A 273 -15.21 -10.81 1.44
C GLN A 273 -14.02 -10.28 0.63
N VAL A 274 -13.56 -9.08 0.97
CA VAL A 274 -12.32 -8.53 0.39
C VAL A 274 -11.12 -9.42 0.75
N ASP A 275 -10.12 -9.52 -0.14
CA ASP A 275 -8.91 -10.31 0.11
C ASP A 275 -8.07 -9.74 1.27
N GLY A 276 -8.19 -8.43 1.53
CA GLY A 276 -7.57 -7.78 2.68
C GLY A 276 -7.72 -6.27 2.68
N ILE A 277 -7.29 -5.66 3.78
CA ILE A 277 -7.29 -4.21 4.00
C ILE A 277 -5.88 -3.73 4.27
N HIS A 278 -5.48 -2.68 3.56
CA HIS A 278 -4.20 -2.01 3.72
C HIS A 278 -4.40 -0.61 4.29
N PHE A 279 -3.90 -0.35 5.51
CA PHE A 279 -4.08 0.93 6.18
C PHE A 279 -2.92 1.88 5.92
N TYR A 280 -3.21 3.04 5.36
CA TYR A 280 -2.31 4.18 5.25
C TYR A 280 -2.24 4.91 6.59
N THR A 281 -1.26 4.55 7.44
CA THR A 281 -1.22 4.98 8.84
C THR A 281 -0.71 6.41 9.04
N LEU A 282 -0.01 6.98 8.05
CA LEU A 282 0.72 8.24 8.18
C LEU A 282 1.68 8.25 9.39
N ASN A 283 2.32 7.11 9.69
CA ASN A 283 3.18 6.89 10.85
C ASN A 283 2.48 7.13 12.20
N LYS A 284 1.15 6.96 12.26
CA LYS A 284 0.34 7.11 13.48
C LYS A 284 -0.47 5.85 13.73
N SER A 285 -0.53 5.39 14.97
CA SER A 285 -1.23 4.17 15.36
C SER A 285 -2.70 4.40 15.72
N LYS A 286 -3.01 5.59 16.30
CA LYS A 286 -4.27 5.87 17.00
C LYS A 286 -5.51 5.51 16.17
N ALA A 287 -5.64 6.06 14.97
CA ALA A 287 -6.84 5.84 14.15
C ALA A 287 -7.02 4.36 13.76
N THR A 288 -5.93 3.67 13.39
CA THR A 288 -5.97 2.24 13.05
C THR A 288 -6.37 1.40 14.26
N ARG A 289 -5.86 1.71 15.45
CA ARG A 289 -6.23 1.02 16.71
C ARG A 289 -7.70 1.21 17.07
N GLU A 290 -8.22 2.43 16.92
CA GLU A 290 -9.63 2.74 17.12
C GLU A 290 -10.51 1.94 16.15
N ILE A 291 -10.16 1.86 14.86
CA ILE A 291 -10.87 1.05 13.86
C ILE A 291 -10.88 -0.43 14.26
N TYR A 292 -9.74 -1.00 14.68
CA TYR A 292 -9.69 -2.40 15.15
C TYR A 292 -10.62 -2.64 16.34
N ALA A 293 -10.61 -1.72 17.32
CA ALA A 293 -11.49 -1.80 18.50
C ALA A 293 -12.97 -1.73 18.09
N ASP A 294 -13.35 -0.79 17.23
CA ASP A 294 -14.72 -0.60 16.76
C ASP A 294 -15.24 -1.77 15.91
N LEU A 295 -14.34 -2.46 15.18
CA LEU A 295 -14.62 -3.71 14.47
C LEU A 295 -14.66 -4.94 15.40
N GLY A 296 -14.35 -4.80 16.70
CA GLY A 296 -14.28 -5.89 17.65
C GLY A 296 -13.08 -6.82 17.45
N LEU A 297 -12.05 -6.38 16.71
CA LEU A 297 -10.87 -7.18 16.42
C LEU A 297 -9.80 -7.01 17.49
N LYS A 298 -9.32 -8.13 18.06
CA LYS A 298 -8.17 -8.13 18.98
C LYS A 298 -6.85 -8.01 18.22
N ASP A 299 -6.76 -8.71 17.09
CA ASP A 299 -5.63 -8.71 16.17
C ASP A 299 -6.10 -9.14 14.76
N SER A 300 -5.20 -9.14 13.80
CA SER A 300 -5.49 -9.51 12.41
C SER A 300 -5.89 -10.98 12.20
N HIS A 301 -5.67 -11.85 13.20
CA HIS A 301 -6.06 -13.26 13.15
C HIS A 301 -7.44 -13.52 13.81
N SER A 302 -7.99 -12.53 14.50
CA SER A 302 -9.26 -12.68 15.23
C SER A 302 -10.49 -12.51 14.34
N PHE A 303 -10.33 -12.08 13.09
CA PHE A 303 -11.43 -12.00 12.14
C PHE A 303 -11.85 -13.41 11.68
N GLN A 304 -13.09 -13.76 11.98
CA GLN A 304 -13.71 -14.98 11.45
C GLN A 304 -14.72 -14.56 10.37
N SER A 305 -14.46 -14.94 9.13
CA SER A 305 -15.46 -14.77 8.09
C SER A 305 -16.70 -15.62 8.44
N HIS A 306 -17.83 -14.98 8.72
CA HIS A 306 -19.07 -15.72 8.79
C HIS A 306 -19.40 -16.25 7.38
N PRO A 307 -19.74 -17.53 7.23
CA PRO A 307 -20.30 -18.00 5.96
C PRO A 307 -21.55 -17.17 5.66
N SER A 308 -21.65 -16.62 4.45
CA SER A 308 -22.85 -15.94 4.01
C SER A 308 -24.06 -16.83 4.30
N PRO A 309 -25.16 -16.28 4.87
CA PRO A 309 -26.39 -17.03 4.96
C PRO A 309 -26.78 -17.46 3.54
N ALA A 310 -27.04 -18.78 3.37
CA ALA A 310 -27.38 -19.43 2.11
C ALA A 310 -28.69 -18.90 1.51
#